data_54689d74534b6cf9faec2e2f2c4e4928
#
_entry.id   54689d74534b6cf9faec2e2f2c4e4928
#
_cell.length_a   1.000
_cell.length_b   1.000
_cell.length_c   1.000
_cell.angle_alpha   90.00
_cell.angle_beta   90.00
_cell.angle_gamma   90.00
#
_symmetry.space_group_name_H-M   'P 1'
#
loop_
_entity.id
_entity.type
_entity.pdbx_description
1 polymer ?
#
loop_
_entity_poly.entity_id
_entity_poly.type
_entity_poly.pdbx_seq_one_letter_code
_entity_poly.pdbx_strand_id
1 'polypeptide(L)'
;MALQSSDLREKVRLRKKGVTILFLVDASGSMGARRRMIAVKGAILSLLEDAYQKRDAVGLMTFFGNSAELLLPPTHSVDLAYHKLRQLPTGGKTPLAEGLARSLELMMGLKTKAPWEDIVIVLVSDGRANVSLNGGNALEDALSVARRSVDVPLRFVVVDTESGYPRLGHAAKLSAALEGAYFRLEELDAGLLAASVHTVVHGKRKI
;
A
#
# COMPACT_ATOMS: atom_id res chain seq x y z
N MET A 1 44.39 -2.66 -36.70
CA MET A 1 43.45 -3.60 -36.05
C MET A 1 42.06 -3.04 -36.28
N ALA A 2 41.25 -3.62 -37.14
CA ALA A 2 39.91 -3.12 -37.46
C ALA A 2 38.90 -3.84 -36.56
N LEU A 3 38.09 -3.10 -35.82
CA LEU A 3 36.97 -3.62 -35.00
C LEU A 3 35.90 -4.24 -35.92
N GLN A 4 35.63 -5.51 -35.76
CA GLN A 4 34.54 -6.20 -36.46
C GLN A 4 33.25 -6.05 -35.68
N SER A 5 32.10 -6.04 -36.36
CA SER A 5 30.77 -5.94 -35.73
C SER A 5 30.45 -7.12 -34.75
N SER A 6 31.19 -8.23 -34.85
CA SER A 6 31.17 -9.35 -33.90
C SER A 6 31.77 -9.02 -32.52
N ASP A 7 32.57 -7.94 -32.44
CA ASP A 7 33.24 -7.52 -31.19
C ASP A 7 32.34 -6.61 -30.32
N LEU A 8 31.23 -6.14 -30.88
CA LEU A 8 30.23 -5.35 -30.17
C LEU A 8 29.34 -6.25 -29.32
N ARG A 9 29.65 -6.36 -28.04
CA ARG A 9 28.77 -7.02 -27.05
C ARG A 9 27.88 -5.98 -26.40
N GLU A 10 26.59 -6.03 -26.67
CA GLU A 10 25.61 -5.24 -25.95
C GLU A 10 25.53 -5.75 -24.51
N LYS A 11 25.83 -4.88 -23.54
CA LYS A 11 25.73 -5.23 -22.12
C LYS A 11 24.26 -5.21 -21.71
N VAL A 12 23.54 -6.31 -21.92
CA VAL A 12 22.18 -6.52 -21.39
C VAL A 12 22.28 -6.57 -19.88
N ARG A 13 22.04 -5.44 -19.23
CA ARG A 13 21.84 -5.42 -17.78
C ARG A 13 20.46 -5.99 -17.48
N LEU A 14 20.41 -7.25 -17.06
CA LEU A 14 19.23 -7.79 -16.40
C LEU A 14 19.03 -7.00 -15.08
N ARG A 15 18.30 -5.92 -15.15
CA ARG A 15 17.79 -5.28 -13.94
C ARG A 15 16.81 -6.27 -13.32
N LYS A 16 17.13 -6.83 -12.14
CA LYS A 16 16.09 -7.43 -11.30
C LYS A 16 15.02 -6.36 -11.13
N LYS A 17 13.82 -6.64 -11.60
CA LYS A 17 12.67 -5.76 -11.40
C LYS A 17 12.43 -5.70 -9.90
N GLY A 18 12.70 -4.56 -9.28
CA GLY A 18 12.23 -4.25 -7.95
C GLY A 18 10.73 -4.01 -7.98
N VAL A 19 10.10 -4.12 -6.85
CA VAL A 19 8.70 -3.73 -6.65
C VAL A 19 8.68 -2.44 -5.87
N THR A 20 7.80 -1.51 -6.22
CA THR A 20 7.52 -0.34 -5.38
C THR A 20 6.25 -0.60 -4.57
N ILE A 21 6.38 -0.57 -3.25
CA ILE A 21 5.30 -0.82 -2.30
C ILE A 21 4.93 0.50 -1.64
N LEU A 22 3.69 0.96 -1.82
CA LEU A 22 3.16 2.08 -1.05
C LEU A 22 2.24 1.58 0.06
N PHE A 23 2.63 1.79 1.30
CA PHE A 23 1.72 1.61 2.44
C PHE A 23 0.82 2.83 2.57
N LEU A 24 -0.49 2.61 2.44
CA LEU A 24 -1.54 3.59 2.70
C LEU A 24 -2.20 3.24 4.03
N VAL A 25 -1.86 3.96 5.09
CA VAL A 25 -2.19 3.60 6.46
C VAL A 25 -3.26 4.51 7.03
N ASP A 26 -4.32 3.92 7.52
CA ASP A 26 -5.33 4.60 8.33
C ASP A 26 -4.73 4.98 9.69
N ALA A 27 -4.58 6.26 9.93
CA ALA A 27 -4.10 6.81 11.20
C ALA A 27 -5.24 7.45 12.01
N SER A 28 -6.51 7.26 11.62
CA SER A 28 -7.66 7.70 12.38
C SER A 28 -7.76 6.98 13.73
N GLY A 29 -8.14 7.68 14.78
CA GLY A 29 -8.11 7.14 16.13
C GLY A 29 -9.47 6.81 16.71
N SER A 30 -9.85 5.56 16.83
CA SER A 30 -10.79 5.08 17.82
C SER A 30 -10.05 4.49 19.04
N MET A 31 -10.67 4.43 20.23
CA MET A 31 -10.01 4.00 21.49
C MET A 31 -9.39 2.57 21.41
N GLY A 32 -9.84 1.71 20.50
CA GLY A 32 -9.19 0.43 20.18
C GLY A 32 -7.98 0.53 19.25
N ALA A 33 -7.74 1.69 18.65
CA ALA A 33 -6.70 1.93 17.63
C ALA A 33 -5.28 1.75 18.17
N ARG A 34 -5.01 2.00 19.44
CA ARG A 34 -3.64 1.96 19.98
C ARG A 34 -3.03 0.55 19.92
N ARG A 35 -3.80 -0.49 20.30
CA ARG A 35 -3.34 -1.88 20.19
C ARG A 35 -3.25 -2.33 18.74
N ARG A 36 -4.24 -1.95 17.93
CA ARG A 36 -4.24 -2.22 16.48
C ARG A 36 -3.06 -1.56 15.80
N MET A 37 -2.77 -0.30 16.14
CA MET A 37 -1.64 0.43 15.56
C MET A 37 -0.29 -0.22 15.90
N ILE A 38 -0.13 -0.84 17.06
CA ILE A 38 1.09 -1.60 17.39
C ILE A 38 1.21 -2.83 16.47
N ALA A 39 0.13 -3.59 16.27
CA ALA A 39 0.11 -4.74 15.37
C ALA A 39 0.34 -4.31 13.91
N VAL A 40 -0.32 -3.24 13.45
CA VAL A 40 -0.12 -2.64 12.13
C VAL A 40 1.33 -2.23 11.92
N LYS A 41 1.92 -1.50 12.88
CA LYS A 41 3.33 -1.10 12.81
C LYS A 41 4.26 -2.32 12.76
N GLY A 42 3.99 -3.35 13.56
CA GLY A 42 4.74 -4.60 13.54
C GLY A 42 4.67 -5.30 12.18
N ALA A 43 3.48 -5.41 11.59
CA ALA A 43 3.28 -6.01 10.28
C ALA A 43 4.00 -5.22 9.17
N ILE A 44 3.89 -3.89 9.19
CA ILE A 44 4.60 -3.03 8.22
C ILE A 44 6.11 -3.15 8.39
N LEU A 45 6.62 -3.25 9.62
CA LEU A 45 8.05 -3.46 9.88
C LEU A 45 8.56 -4.77 9.28
N SER A 46 7.84 -5.87 9.48
CA SER A 46 8.20 -7.16 8.89
C SER A 46 8.22 -7.11 7.36
N LEU A 47 7.27 -6.38 6.76
CA LEU A 47 7.24 -6.16 5.30
C LEU A 47 8.38 -5.26 4.82
N LEU A 48 8.79 -4.27 5.62
CA LEU A 48 9.94 -3.41 5.34
C LEU A 48 11.25 -4.19 5.33
N GLU A 49 11.44 -5.07 6.31
CA GLU A 49 12.62 -5.93 6.41
C GLU A 49 12.73 -6.87 5.20
N ASP A 50 11.61 -7.46 4.78
CA ASP A 50 11.55 -8.32 3.60
C ASP A 50 11.81 -7.53 2.30
N ALA A 51 11.20 -6.35 2.14
CA ALA A 51 11.40 -5.46 1.01
C ALA A 51 12.89 -5.04 0.87
N TYR A 52 13.56 -4.77 1.99
CA TYR A 52 14.99 -4.46 1.99
C TYR A 52 15.85 -5.58 1.42
N GLN A 53 15.63 -6.81 1.89
CA GLN A 53 16.36 -7.97 1.41
C GLN A 53 16.20 -8.16 -0.11
N LYS A 54 15.07 -7.75 -0.66
CA LYS A 54 14.72 -7.88 -2.09
C LYS A 54 15.06 -6.66 -2.92
N ARG A 55 15.53 -5.58 -2.28
CA ARG A 55 15.81 -4.30 -2.91
C ARG A 55 14.57 -3.64 -3.52
N ASP A 56 13.43 -3.82 -2.89
CA ASP A 56 12.19 -3.13 -3.23
C ASP A 56 12.22 -1.69 -2.68
N ALA A 57 11.50 -0.80 -3.34
CA ALA A 57 11.28 0.56 -2.83
C ALA A 57 10.02 0.60 -1.97
N VAL A 58 10.07 1.30 -0.84
CA VAL A 58 8.93 1.44 0.07
C VAL A 58 8.59 2.90 0.29
N GLY A 59 7.32 3.24 0.13
CA GLY A 59 6.72 4.52 0.47
C GLY A 59 5.70 4.38 1.59
N LEU A 60 5.41 5.48 2.27
CA LEU A 60 4.44 5.55 3.36
C LEU A 60 3.56 6.78 3.20
N MET A 61 2.28 6.55 3.06
CA MET A 61 1.24 7.57 3.06
C MET A 61 0.26 7.26 4.19
N THR A 62 -0.22 8.27 4.85
CA THR A 62 -1.25 8.14 5.89
C THR A 62 -2.44 9.03 5.56
N PHE A 63 -3.61 8.66 6.06
CA PHE A 63 -4.80 9.49 5.99
C PHE A 63 -5.45 9.60 7.38
N PHE A 64 -5.74 10.83 7.77
CA PHE A 64 -6.37 11.19 9.05
C PHE A 64 -6.90 12.61 9.00
N GLY A 65 -7.76 12.99 9.92
CA GLY A 65 -8.36 14.33 9.93
C GLY A 65 -9.18 14.58 8.67
N ASN A 66 -8.75 15.47 7.80
CA ASN A 66 -9.46 15.81 6.57
C ASN A 66 -8.63 15.56 5.30
N SER A 67 -7.41 15.00 5.41
CA SER A 67 -6.51 14.84 4.25
C SER A 67 -5.67 13.58 4.34
N ALA A 68 -4.98 13.28 3.24
CA ALA A 68 -3.92 12.29 3.19
C ALA A 68 -2.56 12.98 3.07
N GLU A 69 -1.53 12.42 3.68
CA GLU A 69 -0.17 12.95 3.71
C GLU A 69 0.85 11.89 3.30
N LEU A 70 1.75 12.25 2.39
CA LEU A 70 2.90 11.43 2.02
C LEU A 70 4.01 11.63 3.04
N LEU A 71 4.16 10.70 3.98
CA LEU A 71 5.18 10.76 5.03
C LEU A 71 6.56 10.35 4.52
N LEU A 72 6.60 9.43 3.55
CA LEU A 72 7.82 8.91 2.97
C LEU A 72 7.59 8.63 1.48
N PRO A 73 8.26 9.35 0.57
CA PRO A 73 8.32 8.96 -0.84
C PRO A 73 8.99 7.59 -1.00
N PRO A 74 8.69 6.83 -2.07
CA PRO A 74 9.33 5.54 -2.33
C PRO A 74 10.85 5.62 -2.22
N THR A 75 11.43 4.79 -1.34
CA THR A 75 12.86 4.74 -1.03
C THR A 75 13.29 3.31 -0.73
N HIS A 76 14.59 3.04 -0.88
CA HIS A 76 15.20 1.78 -0.46
C HIS A 76 15.79 1.85 0.96
N SER A 77 15.63 2.98 1.67
CA SER A 77 16.13 3.16 3.03
C SER A 77 15.11 2.65 4.05
N VAL A 78 15.39 1.50 4.63
CA VAL A 78 14.57 0.89 5.70
C VAL A 78 14.61 1.72 6.97
N ASP A 79 15.78 2.28 7.32
CA ASP A 79 15.91 3.10 8.55
C ASP A 79 14.99 4.32 8.48
N LEU A 80 14.93 4.98 7.32
CA LEU A 80 14.06 6.12 7.12
C LEU A 80 12.58 5.73 7.20
N ALA A 81 12.20 4.60 6.59
CA ALA A 81 10.85 4.06 6.65
C ALA A 81 10.46 3.69 8.09
N TYR A 82 11.36 3.03 8.82
CA TYR A 82 11.19 2.68 10.24
C TYR A 82 10.96 3.93 11.10
N HIS A 83 11.79 4.96 10.92
CA HIS A 83 11.68 6.20 11.67
C HIS A 83 10.34 6.91 11.43
N LYS A 84 9.92 7.00 10.18
CA LYS A 84 8.64 7.60 9.79
C LYS A 84 7.44 6.81 10.32
N LEU A 85 7.51 5.47 10.26
CA LEU A 85 6.45 4.61 10.78
C LEU A 85 6.24 4.78 12.30
N ARG A 86 7.32 4.98 13.07
CA ARG A 86 7.21 5.23 14.51
C ARG A 86 6.50 6.55 14.82
N GLN A 87 6.65 7.55 13.96
CA GLN A 87 6.08 8.90 14.12
C GLN A 87 4.67 9.04 13.53
N LEU A 88 4.04 7.93 13.04
CA LEU A 88 2.69 7.99 12.49
C LEU A 88 1.76 8.74 13.46
N PRO A 89 1.11 9.82 12.99
CA PRO A 89 0.09 10.50 13.77
C PRO A 89 -1.08 9.56 14.05
N THR A 90 -1.80 9.76 15.11
CA THR A 90 -3.00 8.97 15.42
C THR A 90 -4.12 9.89 15.87
N GLY A 91 -5.32 9.68 15.34
CA GLY A 91 -6.52 10.41 15.76
C GLY A 91 -7.28 11.10 14.63
N GLY A 92 -8.45 11.61 14.95
CA GLY A 92 -9.28 12.38 14.03
C GLY A 92 -10.18 11.55 13.12
N LYS A 93 -10.62 12.19 12.02
CA LYS A 93 -11.54 11.63 11.03
C LYS A 93 -10.78 10.70 10.05
N THR A 94 -11.56 10.00 9.22
CA THR A 94 -11.06 8.99 8.27
C THR A 94 -11.39 9.40 6.83
N PRO A 95 -10.55 10.19 6.16
CA PRO A 95 -10.72 10.59 4.75
C PRO A 95 -10.22 9.50 3.80
N LEU A 96 -10.83 8.32 3.83
CA LEU A 96 -10.40 7.13 3.09
C LEU A 96 -10.41 7.34 1.57
N ALA A 97 -11.44 8.00 1.04
CA ALA A 97 -11.54 8.30 -0.39
C ALA A 97 -10.41 9.21 -0.87
N GLU A 98 -10.05 10.21 -0.07
CA GLU A 98 -8.90 11.10 -0.33
C GLU A 98 -7.58 10.34 -0.28
N GLY A 99 -7.41 9.46 0.72
CA GLY A 99 -6.23 8.60 0.83
C GLY A 99 -6.04 7.72 -0.42
N LEU A 100 -7.10 7.06 -0.86
CA LEU A 100 -7.08 6.25 -2.08
C LEU A 100 -6.77 7.10 -3.32
N ALA A 101 -7.46 8.23 -3.52
CA ALA A 101 -7.27 9.08 -4.69
C ALA A 101 -5.82 9.59 -4.78
N ARG A 102 -5.25 10.10 -3.69
CA ARG A 102 -3.86 10.58 -3.67
C ARG A 102 -2.83 9.47 -3.85
N SER A 103 -3.08 8.30 -3.28
CA SER A 103 -2.18 7.15 -3.47
C SER A 103 -2.16 6.69 -4.93
N LEU A 104 -3.30 6.68 -5.59
CA LEU A 104 -3.41 6.38 -7.02
C LEU A 104 -2.69 7.42 -7.87
N GLU A 105 -2.92 8.70 -7.65
CA GLU A 105 -2.27 9.79 -8.37
C GLU A 105 -0.74 9.69 -8.27
N LEU A 106 -0.21 9.50 -7.05
CA LEU A 106 1.21 9.37 -6.80
C LEU A 106 1.81 8.17 -7.55
N MET A 107 1.17 7.00 -7.43
CA MET A 107 1.69 5.76 -7.99
C MET A 107 1.53 5.71 -9.52
N MET A 108 0.47 6.31 -10.07
CA MET A 108 0.34 6.48 -11.51
C MET A 108 1.37 7.44 -12.08
N GLY A 109 1.67 8.52 -11.37
CA GLY A 109 2.78 9.42 -11.74
C GLY A 109 4.14 8.71 -11.76
N LEU A 110 4.39 7.78 -10.83
CA LEU A 110 5.58 6.94 -10.83
C LEU A 110 5.56 5.95 -12.01
N LYS A 111 4.42 5.28 -12.23
CA LYS A 111 4.23 4.31 -13.32
C LYS A 111 4.45 4.94 -14.70
N THR A 112 4.05 6.19 -14.88
CA THR A 112 4.29 6.94 -16.11
C THR A 112 5.79 7.17 -16.36
N LYS A 113 6.56 7.47 -15.29
CA LYS A 113 8.02 7.68 -15.37
C LYS A 113 8.81 6.38 -15.49
N ALA A 114 8.28 5.29 -14.92
CA ALA A 114 8.91 3.98 -14.90
C ALA A 114 7.87 2.89 -15.26
N PRO A 115 7.49 2.74 -16.55
CA PRO A 115 6.43 1.80 -16.96
C PRO A 115 6.72 0.33 -16.64
N TRP A 116 8.00 -0.02 -16.51
CA TRP A 116 8.46 -1.38 -16.17
C TRP A 116 8.36 -1.70 -14.68
N GLU A 117 8.15 -0.70 -13.83
CA GLU A 117 8.08 -0.87 -12.37
C GLU A 117 6.80 -1.62 -12.00
N ASP A 118 6.93 -2.66 -11.17
CA ASP A 118 5.77 -3.28 -10.54
C ASP A 118 5.41 -2.48 -9.29
N ILE A 119 4.16 -2.04 -9.20
CA ILE A 119 3.68 -1.18 -8.12
C ILE A 119 2.54 -1.85 -7.39
N VAL A 120 2.65 -1.86 -6.05
CA VAL A 120 1.63 -2.40 -5.14
C VAL A 120 1.25 -1.34 -4.13
N ILE A 121 -0.05 -1.11 -3.96
CA ILE A 121 -0.60 -0.30 -2.87
C ILE A 121 -1.14 -1.24 -1.81
N VAL A 122 -0.61 -1.14 -0.59
CA VAL A 122 -1.05 -1.90 0.58
C VAL A 122 -1.89 -0.98 1.46
N LEU A 123 -3.22 -1.09 1.35
CA LEU A 123 -4.16 -0.36 2.21
C LEU A 123 -4.29 -1.08 3.56
N VAL A 124 -4.02 -0.38 4.64
CA VAL A 124 -4.16 -0.87 6.02
C VAL A 124 -5.23 -0.04 6.73
N SER A 125 -6.45 -0.58 6.82
CA SER A 125 -7.62 0.14 7.36
C SER A 125 -8.73 -0.86 7.73
N ASP A 126 -9.65 -0.47 8.62
CA ASP A 126 -10.91 -1.18 8.85
C ASP A 126 -11.99 -0.84 7.80
N GLY A 127 -11.65 0.01 6.84
CA GLY A 127 -12.55 0.42 5.76
C GLY A 127 -13.61 1.44 6.15
N ARG A 128 -13.61 1.92 7.38
CA ARG A 128 -14.52 3.00 7.79
C ARG A 128 -14.10 4.30 7.12
N ALA A 129 -15.08 5.09 6.71
CA ALA A 129 -14.89 6.41 6.15
C ALA A 129 -15.93 7.37 6.75
N ASN A 130 -15.51 8.57 7.11
CA ASN A 130 -16.41 9.59 7.66
C ASN A 130 -16.15 10.99 7.11
N VAL A 131 -15.26 11.11 6.11
CA VAL A 131 -15.05 12.34 5.35
C VAL A 131 -15.38 12.04 3.89
N SER A 132 -16.41 12.70 3.37
CA SER A 132 -16.80 12.61 1.97
C SER A 132 -15.97 13.56 1.11
N LEU A 133 -15.70 13.18 -0.13
CA LEU A 133 -15.07 14.06 -1.13
C LEU A 133 -16.05 15.11 -1.67
N ASN A 134 -17.34 14.74 -1.76
CA ASN A 134 -18.35 15.53 -2.46
C ASN A 134 -19.57 15.91 -1.57
N GLY A 135 -19.44 15.77 -0.25
CA GLY A 135 -20.53 16.05 0.70
C GLY A 135 -21.61 14.96 0.81
N GLY A 136 -21.40 13.80 0.15
CA GLY A 136 -22.30 12.65 0.18
C GLY A 136 -21.87 11.56 1.18
N ASN A 137 -22.01 10.31 0.78
CA ASN A 137 -21.61 9.14 1.59
C ASN A 137 -20.13 8.88 1.43
N ALA A 138 -19.36 9.00 2.52
CA ALA A 138 -17.90 8.85 2.53
C ALA A 138 -17.43 7.44 2.08
N LEU A 139 -18.18 6.37 2.43
CA LEU A 139 -17.85 5.01 2.01
C LEU A 139 -18.11 4.82 0.51
N GLU A 140 -19.22 5.36 -0.01
CA GLU A 140 -19.51 5.28 -1.45
C GLU A 140 -18.49 6.07 -2.27
N ASP A 141 -18.02 7.21 -1.78
CA ASP A 141 -16.91 7.94 -2.43
C ASP A 141 -15.65 7.07 -2.50
N ALA A 142 -15.27 6.39 -1.40
CA ALA A 142 -14.12 5.49 -1.38
C ALA A 142 -14.29 4.30 -2.34
N LEU A 143 -15.47 3.68 -2.37
CA LEU A 143 -15.80 2.59 -3.29
C LEU A 143 -15.81 3.07 -4.76
N SER A 144 -16.26 4.31 -5.02
CA SER A 144 -16.23 4.91 -6.35
C SER A 144 -14.79 5.13 -6.85
N VAL A 145 -13.89 5.61 -5.97
CA VAL A 145 -12.46 5.73 -6.28
C VAL A 145 -11.86 4.35 -6.54
N ALA A 146 -12.17 3.35 -5.69
CA ALA A 146 -11.69 1.98 -5.83
C ALA A 146 -12.10 1.36 -7.17
N ARG A 147 -13.38 1.44 -7.57
CA ARG A 147 -13.85 0.89 -8.84
C ARG A 147 -13.17 1.52 -10.06
N ARG A 148 -12.88 2.82 -10.01
CA ARG A 148 -12.18 3.52 -11.11
C ARG A 148 -10.70 3.15 -11.21
N SER A 149 -10.14 2.49 -10.21
CA SER A 149 -8.75 2.06 -10.20
C SER A 149 -8.51 0.66 -10.77
N VAL A 150 -9.56 -0.07 -11.17
CA VAL A 150 -9.44 -1.44 -11.70
C VAL A 150 -8.64 -1.46 -13.01
N ASP A 151 -8.81 -0.46 -13.86
CA ASP A 151 -8.13 -0.37 -15.16
C ASP A 151 -6.68 0.15 -15.07
N VAL A 152 -6.22 0.56 -13.86
CA VAL A 152 -4.83 1.02 -13.71
C VAL A 152 -3.86 -0.16 -13.56
N PRO A 153 -2.63 -0.05 -14.08
CA PRO A 153 -1.64 -1.13 -14.03
C PRO A 153 -0.95 -1.21 -12.66
N LEU A 154 -1.73 -1.17 -11.58
CA LEU A 154 -1.32 -1.30 -10.19
C LEU A 154 -1.89 -2.58 -9.59
N ARG A 155 -1.31 -3.03 -8.49
CA ARG A 155 -1.85 -4.12 -7.67
C ARG A 155 -2.25 -3.60 -6.32
N PHE A 156 -3.29 -4.20 -5.74
CA PHE A 156 -3.81 -3.79 -4.45
C PHE A 156 -3.80 -4.95 -3.47
N VAL A 157 -3.47 -4.62 -2.23
CA VAL A 157 -3.60 -5.49 -1.07
C VAL A 157 -4.36 -4.72 -0.01
N VAL A 158 -5.37 -5.32 0.58
CA VAL A 158 -6.14 -4.73 1.68
C VAL A 158 -5.90 -5.56 2.94
N VAL A 159 -5.32 -4.93 3.93
CA VAL A 159 -5.13 -5.48 5.27
C VAL A 159 -6.21 -4.89 6.17
N ASP A 160 -7.21 -5.71 6.46
CA ASP A 160 -8.34 -5.34 7.30
C ASP A 160 -7.93 -5.34 8.77
N THR A 161 -8.06 -4.18 9.39
CA THR A 161 -7.79 -3.98 10.82
C THR A 161 -9.05 -3.98 11.67
N GLU A 162 -10.22 -4.32 11.08
CA GLU A 162 -11.49 -4.41 11.84
C GLU A 162 -11.40 -5.48 12.92
N SER A 163 -11.72 -5.11 14.16
CA SER A 163 -11.73 -6.00 15.31
C SER A 163 -13.08 -5.95 16.03
N GLY A 164 -13.45 -7.06 16.65
CA GLY A 164 -14.69 -7.18 17.43
C GLY A 164 -15.90 -7.60 16.60
N TYR A 165 -17.06 -7.57 17.26
CA TYR A 165 -18.36 -7.97 16.70
C TYR A 165 -19.43 -6.92 17.05
N PRO A 166 -20.40 -6.59 16.19
CA PRO A 166 -20.54 -7.05 14.81
C PRO A 166 -19.53 -6.40 13.85
N ARG A 167 -19.16 -7.16 12.79
CA ARG A 167 -18.27 -6.64 11.73
C ARG A 167 -19.07 -5.97 10.64
N LEU A 168 -18.56 -4.85 10.15
CA LEU A 168 -19.17 -4.08 9.06
C LEU A 168 -18.71 -4.55 7.69
N GLY A 169 -17.50 -5.16 7.60
CA GLY A 169 -16.93 -5.71 6.38
C GLY A 169 -16.62 -4.65 5.31
N HIS A 170 -16.38 -3.41 5.69
CA HIS A 170 -16.11 -2.33 4.74
C HIS A 170 -14.79 -2.55 4.00
N ALA A 171 -13.74 -3.01 4.68
CA ALA A 171 -12.46 -3.33 4.07
C ALA A 171 -12.58 -4.46 3.04
N ALA A 172 -13.40 -5.48 3.28
CA ALA A 172 -13.68 -6.54 2.32
C ALA A 172 -14.39 -5.99 1.05
N LYS A 173 -15.36 -5.08 1.22
CA LYS A 173 -16.01 -4.40 0.08
C LYS A 173 -15.02 -3.57 -0.75
N LEU A 174 -14.10 -2.87 -0.08
CA LEU A 174 -13.05 -2.11 -0.74
C LEU A 174 -12.09 -3.03 -1.50
N SER A 175 -11.66 -4.14 -0.90
CA SER A 175 -10.83 -5.13 -1.56
C SER A 175 -11.46 -5.68 -2.82
N ALA A 176 -12.76 -6.02 -2.77
CA ALA A 176 -13.50 -6.47 -3.94
C ALA A 176 -13.60 -5.36 -5.03
N ALA A 177 -13.82 -4.10 -4.62
CA ALA A 177 -13.89 -2.97 -5.55
C ALA A 177 -12.54 -2.61 -6.18
N LEU A 178 -11.43 -2.91 -5.52
CA LEU A 178 -10.05 -2.73 -5.99
C LEU A 178 -9.53 -3.94 -6.79
N GLU A 179 -10.29 -5.04 -6.85
CA GLU A 179 -9.82 -6.35 -7.32
C GLU A 179 -8.51 -6.79 -6.64
N GLY A 180 -8.37 -6.42 -5.35
CA GLY A 180 -7.18 -6.62 -4.55
C GLY A 180 -7.20 -7.90 -3.74
N ALA A 181 -6.03 -8.32 -3.27
CA ALA A 181 -5.93 -9.38 -2.27
C ALA A 181 -6.40 -8.88 -0.89
N TYR A 182 -7.10 -9.72 -0.14
CA TYR A 182 -7.66 -9.38 1.16
C TYR A 182 -7.04 -10.23 2.26
N PHE A 183 -6.60 -9.59 3.33
CA PHE A 183 -6.07 -10.24 4.53
C PHE A 183 -6.65 -9.59 5.78
N ARG A 184 -6.85 -10.37 6.83
CA ARG A 184 -7.31 -9.88 8.13
C ARG A 184 -6.17 -9.89 9.13
N LEU A 185 -5.93 -8.76 9.76
CA LEU A 185 -4.83 -8.59 10.72
C LEU A 185 -5.01 -9.49 11.96
N GLU A 186 -6.26 -9.74 12.41
CA GLU A 186 -6.53 -10.59 13.56
C GLU A 186 -6.25 -12.08 13.33
N GLU A 187 -6.30 -12.54 12.09
CA GLU A 187 -6.15 -13.95 11.73
C GLU A 187 -4.68 -14.34 11.50
N LEU A 188 -3.80 -13.35 11.40
CA LEU A 188 -2.41 -13.56 11.06
C LEU A 188 -1.51 -12.88 12.09
N ASP A 189 -0.47 -13.57 12.54
CA ASP A 189 0.62 -12.89 13.19
C ASP A 189 1.40 -12.02 12.17
N ALA A 190 2.26 -11.11 12.66
CA ALA A 190 2.97 -10.17 11.79
C ALA A 190 3.82 -10.88 10.73
N GLY A 191 4.41 -12.04 11.05
CA GLY A 191 5.23 -12.82 10.13
C GLY A 191 4.40 -13.49 9.04
N LEU A 192 3.26 -14.11 9.38
CA LEU A 192 2.36 -14.73 8.41
C LEU A 192 1.73 -13.69 7.49
N LEU A 193 1.35 -12.51 8.02
CA LEU A 193 0.84 -11.42 7.20
C LEU A 193 1.91 -10.93 6.23
N ALA A 194 3.14 -10.73 6.69
CA ALA A 194 4.25 -10.34 5.83
C ALA A 194 4.50 -11.37 4.72
N ALA A 195 4.52 -12.67 5.03
CA ALA A 195 4.69 -13.73 4.05
C ALA A 195 3.53 -13.78 3.03
N SER A 196 2.30 -13.56 3.47
CA SER A 196 1.11 -13.55 2.61
C SER A 196 1.11 -12.35 1.66
N VAL A 197 1.35 -11.15 2.18
CA VAL A 197 1.49 -9.93 1.37
C VAL A 197 2.65 -10.08 0.39
N HIS A 198 3.78 -10.61 0.86
CA HIS A 198 4.94 -10.91 0.03
C HIS A 198 4.59 -11.79 -1.18
N THR A 199 3.84 -12.86 -0.97
CA THR A 199 3.42 -13.77 -2.06
C THR A 199 2.60 -13.02 -3.12
N VAL A 200 1.75 -12.07 -2.71
CA VAL A 200 1.00 -11.22 -3.64
C VAL A 200 1.91 -10.21 -4.33
N VAL A 201 2.81 -9.58 -3.58
CA VAL A 201 3.74 -8.55 -4.08
C VAL A 201 4.69 -9.12 -5.14
N HIS A 202 5.23 -10.32 -4.93
CA HIS A 202 6.20 -10.96 -5.83
C HIS A 202 5.60 -12.07 -6.71
N GLY A 203 4.33 -12.40 -6.51
CA GLY A 203 3.60 -13.35 -7.35
C GLY A 203 3.46 -12.84 -8.78
N LYS A 204 3.58 -13.74 -9.78
CA LYS A 204 3.31 -13.38 -11.17
C LYS A 204 1.83 -13.00 -11.31
N ARG A 205 1.55 -11.89 -11.98
CA ARG A 205 0.19 -11.56 -12.43
C ARG A 205 -0.32 -12.76 -13.25
N LYS A 206 -1.43 -13.38 -12.83
CA LYS A 206 -2.15 -14.29 -13.74
C LYS A 206 -2.66 -13.40 -14.88
N ILE A 207 -2.11 -13.62 -16.07
CA ILE A 207 -2.56 -13.01 -17.33
C ILE A 207 -3.90 -13.64 -17.68
#